data_dd8bb2cffbb9b80d20d210ee92c4ffb5
#
_entry.id   dd8bb2cffbb9b80d20d210ee92c4ffb5
#
_cell.length_a   1.000
_cell.length_b   1.000
_cell.length_c   1.000
_cell.angle_alpha   90.00
_cell.angle_beta   90.00
_cell.angle_gamma   90.00
#
_symmetry.space_group_name_H-M   'P 1'
#
loop_
_entity.id
_entity.type
_entity.pdbx_description
1 polymer ?
#
loop_
_entity_poly.entity_id
_entity_poly.type
_entity_poly.pdbx_seq_one_letter_code
_entity_poly.pdbx_strand_id
1 'polypeptide(L)'
;DAYSNTCEVYEKSNKLAELSEVISIAKTALKELPSDLLFYEALYNYRSHNYDHCEKLISLINIDQLALTRKSLFWQLKAKLQQHQKDYKAAFNSFAKMNDAAINSSDYNAKKAQTYFDELLNRVKQLSSALETPYYHSLPESSADTPIFLIGFPRSGTTLLDTILRTHSKIGVVEEKGMLSKANYHLGNKLSIVDIEN
;
A
#
# COMPACT_ATOMS: atom_id res chain seq x y z
N ASP A 1 9.22 10.05 -20.49
CA ASP A 1 8.90 9.35 -21.73
C ASP A 1 7.40 9.07 -21.80
N ALA A 2 6.75 9.62 -22.86
CA ALA A 2 5.29 9.57 -22.99
C ALA A 2 4.76 8.12 -23.04
N TYR A 3 5.41 7.24 -23.81
CA TYR A 3 4.99 5.84 -23.91
C TYR A 3 5.04 5.11 -22.56
N SER A 4 6.11 5.28 -21.78
CA SER A 4 6.24 4.62 -20.47
C SER A 4 5.19 5.09 -19.48
N ASN A 5 4.85 6.39 -19.48
CA ASN A 5 3.80 6.93 -18.62
C ASN A 5 2.41 6.40 -19.04
N THR A 6 2.14 6.28 -20.32
CA THR A 6 0.91 5.70 -20.84
C THR A 6 0.78 4.22 -20.47
N CYS A 7 1.88 3.46 -20.60
CA CYS A 7 1.94 2.06 -20.17
C CYS A 7 1.64 1.93 -18.67
N GLU A 8 2.17 2.83 -17.83
CA GLU A 8 1.90 2.84 -16.39
C GLU A 8 0.42 3.04 -16.08
N VAL A 9 -0.24 3.97 -16.76
CA VAL A 9 -1.67 4.23 -16.58
C VAL A 9 -2.51 3.01 -16.97
N TYR A 10 -2.22 2.38 -18.11
CA TYR A 10 -2.98 1.21 -18.55
C TYR A 10 -2.72 -0.01 -17.67
N GLU A 11 -1.50 -0.20 -17.20
CA GLU A 11 -1.17 -1.28 -16.26
C GLU A 11 -1.94 -1.10 -14.94
N LYS A 12 -1.88 0.07 -14.31
CA LYS A 12 -2.59 0.39 -13.07
C LYS A 12 -4.11 0.31 -13.21
N SER A 13 -4.63 0.59 -14.41
CA SER A 13 -6.06 0.52 -14.72
C SER A 13 -6.51 -0.88 -15.16
N ASN A 14 -5.61 -1.88 -15.15
CA ASN A 14 -5.88 -3.25 -15.61
C ASN A 14 -6.32 -3.34 -17.08
N LYS A 15 -5.86 -2.44 -17.94
CA LYS A 15 -6.18 -2.37 -19.38
C LYS A 15 -5.08 -3.02 -20.20
N LEU A 16 -5.05 -4.37 -20.21
CA LEU A 16 -3.96 -5.13 -20.83
C LEU A 16 -3.95 -5.05 -22.35
N ALA A 17 -5.10 -4.93 -23.00
CA ALA A 17 -5.18 -4.80 -24.44
C ALA A 17 -4.57 -3.48 -24.90
N GLU A 18 -4.94 -2.38 -24.26
CA GLU A 18 -4.42 -1.04 -24.56
C GLU A 18 -2.93 -0.93 -24.21
N LEU A 19 -2.49 -1.59 -23.13
CA LEU A 19 -1.06 -1.70 -22.79
C LEU A 19 -0.28 -2.36 -23.93
N SER A 20 -0.77 -3.47 -24.45
CA SER A 20 -0.15 -4.19 -25.58
C SER A 20 -0.09 -3.34 -26.86
N GLU A 21 -1.15 -2.59 -27.14
CA GLU A 21 -1.22 -1.69 -28.30
C GLU A 21 -0.16 -0.58 -28.20
N VAL A 22 -0.04 0.08 -27.06
CA VAL A 22 0.97 1.14 -26.85
C VAL A 22 2.38 0.59 -26.99
N ILE A 23 2.66 -0.60 -26.46
CA ILE A 23 3.97 -1.27 -26.64
C ILE A 23 4.24 -1.54 -28.12
N SER A 24 3.23 -1.99 -28.88
CA SER A 24 3.36 -2.24 -30.31
C SER A 24 3.65 -0.96 -31.10
N ILE A 25 2.96 0.13 -30.78
CA ILE A 25 3.21 1.46 -31.38
C ILE A 25 4.64 1.92 -31.06
N ALA A 26 5.08 1.77 -29.81
CA ALA A 26 6.43 2.16 -29.42
C ALA A 26 7.50 1.36 -30.15
N LYS A 27 7.29 0.06 -30.37
CA LYS A 27 8.21 -0.80 -31.17
C LYS A 27 8.36 -0.36 -32.61
N THR A 28 7.30 0.18 -33.22
CA THR A 28 7.34 0.69 -34.59
C THR A 28 7.99 2.08 -34.66
N ALA A 29 7.81 2.89 -33.62
CA ALA A 29 8.29 4.27 -33.59
C ALA A 29 9.76 4.41 -33.15
N LEU A 30 10.26 3.46 -32.35
CA LEU A 30 11.58 3.53 -31.73
C LEU A 30 12.50 2.46 -32.34
N LYS A 31 13.76 2.83 -32.58
CA LYS A 31 14.78 1.87 -33.05
C LYS A 31 15.11 0.81 -32.01
N GLU A 32 15.15 1.22 -30.76
CA GLU A 32 15.38 0.35 -29.60
C GLU A 32 14.42 0.74 -28.50
N LEU A 33 13.91 -0.24 -27.76
CA LEU A 33 13.04 0.01 -26.64
C LEU A 33 13.87 0.38 -25.40
N PRO A 34 13.57 1.51 -24.74
CA PRO A 34 14.17 1.84 -23.44
C PRO A 34 13.82 0.78 -22.39
N SER A 35 14.67 0.66 -21.37
CA SER A 35 14.49 -0.31 -20.28
C SER A 35 13.12 -0.20 -19.58
N ASP A 36 12.57 1.00 -19.46
CA ASP A 36 11.23 1.20 -18.93
C ASP A 36 10.12 0.56 -19.79
N LEU A 37 10.22 0.63 -21.11
CA LEU A 37 9.25 -0.01 -22.01
C LEU A 37 9.44 -1.53 -22.05
N LEU A 38 10.68 -2.00 -22.05
CA LEU A 38 10.99 -3.44 -21.91
C LEU A 38 10.39 -4.00 -20.61
N PHE A 39 10.41 -3.22 -19.52
CA PHE A 39 9.77 -3.61 -18.26
C PHE A 39 8.26 -3.80 -18.41
N TYR A 40 7.55 -2.86 -19.05
CA TYR A 40 6.11 -2.99 -19.26
C TYR A 40 5.76 -4.13 -20.20
N GLU A 41 6.59 -4.39 -21.20
CA GLU A 41 6.43 -5.55 -22.09
C GLU A 41 6.63 -6.87 -21.32
N ALA A 42 7.65 -6.94 -20.46
CA ALA A 42 7.87 -8.10 -19.60
C ALA A 42 6.68 -8.32 -18.63
N LEU A 43 6.17 -7.25 -18.03
CA LEU A 43 5.03 -7.30 -17.15
C LEU A 43 3.75 -7.76 -17.86
N TYR A 44 3.50 -7.26 -19.07
CA TYR A 44 2.40 -7.70 -19.92
C TYR A 44 2.51 -9.22 -20.21
N ASN A 45 3.69 -9.69 -20.61
CA ASN A 45 3.91 -11.11 -20.91
C ASN A 45 3.73 -11.99 -19.65
N TYR A 46 4.19 -11.54 -18.49
CA TYR A 46 3.94 -12.24 -17.22
C TYR A 46 2.44 -12.38 -16.96
N ARG A 47 1.67 -11.30 -17.10
CA ARG A 47 0.21 -11.30 -16.86
C ARG A 47 -0.57 -12.10 -17.90
N SER A 48 -0.03 -12.22 -19.11
CA SER A 48 -0.56 -13.05 -20.19
C SER A 48 -0.07 -14.51 -20.11
N HIS A 49 0.60 -14.92 -19.03
CA HIS A 49 1.16 -16.26 -18.81
C HIS A 49 2.22 -16.68 -19.83
N ASN A 50 2.83 -15.72 -20.53
CA ASN A 50 3.94 -15.98 -21.46
C ASN A 50 5.28 -15.82 -20.73
N TYR A 51 5.57 -16.76 -19.83
CA TYR A 51 6.69 -16.67 -18.89
C TYR A 51 8.06 -16.74 -19.58
N ASP A 52 8.20 -17.54 -20.64
CA ASP A 52 9.46 -17.68 -21.37
C ASP A 52 9.85 -16.37 -22.06
N HIS A 53 8.87 -15.65 -22.60
CA HIS A 53 9.13 -14.35 -23.21
C HIS A 53 9.39 -13.27 -22.16
N CYS A 54 8.66 -13.32 -21.06
CA CYS A 54 8.92 -12.45 -19.90
C CYS A 54 10.36 -12.60 -19.40
N GLU A 55 10.88 -13.82 -19.26
CA GLU A 55 12.24 -14.08 -18.82
C GLU A 55 13.28 -13.49 -19.75
N LYS A 56 13.11 -13.68 -21.05
CA LYS A 56 13.98 -13.08 -22.08
C LYS A 56 14.01 -11.56 -21.96
N LEU A 57 12.84 -10.92 -21.82
CA LEU A 57 12.75 -9.47 -21.67
C LEU A 57 13.41 -8.98 -20.37
N ILE A 58 13.20 -9.65 -19.25
CA ILE A 58 13.86 -9.33 -17.98
C ILE A 58 15.37 -9.35 -18.11
N SER A 59 15.94 -10.27 -18.89
CA SER A 59 17.39 -10.36 -19.11
C SER A 59 17.97 -9.20 -19.92
N LEU A 60 17.16 -8.55 -20.74
CA LEU A 60 17.56 -7.40 -21.57
C LEU A 60 17.46 -6.06 -20.81
N ILE A 61 16.74 -6.00 -19.72
CA ILE A 61 16.51 -4.77 -18.98
C ILE A 61 17.77 -4.34 -18.23
N ASN A 62 18.25 -3.14 -18.52
CA ASN A 62 19.27 -2.49 -17.72
C ASN A 62 18.62 -1.79 -16.53
N ILE A 63 18.81 -2.33 -15.30
CA ILE A 63 18.20 -1.84 -14.08
C ILE A 63 18.62 -0.40 -13.74
N ASP A 64 19.84 -0.01 -14.11
CA ASP A 64 20.35 1.33 -13.81
C ASP A 64 19.64 2.41 -14.62
N GLN A 65 19.11 2.04 -15.78
CA GLN A 65 18.33 2.92 -16.64
C GLN A 65 16.84 3.00 -16.25
N LEU A 66 16.37 2.14 -15.37
CA LEU A 66 15.00 2.20 -14.88
C LEU A 66 14.80 3.41 -13.96
N ALA A 67 13.63 4.04 -14.06
CA ALA A 67 13.19 5.02 -13.07
C ALA A 67 13.20 4.42 -11.66
N LEU A 68 13.59 5.21 -10.66
CA LEU A 68 13.75 4.76 -9.27
C LEU A 68 12.54 3.97 -8.75
N THR A 69 11.34 4.46 -9.02
CA THR A 69 10.08 3.82 -8.62
C THR A 69 9.85 2.48 -9.32
N ARG A 70 10.42 2.26 -10.51
CA ARG A 70 10.27 1.02 -11.29
C ARG A 70 11.29 -0.04 -10.90
N LYS A 71 12.40 0.31 -10.25
CA LYS A 71 13.39 -0.68 -9.78
C LYS A 71 12.80 -1.70 -8.82
N SER A 72 11.97 -1.26 -7.88
CA SER A 72 11.29 -2.17 -6.96
C SER A 72 10.29 -3.08 -7.69
N LEU A 73 9.52 -2.53 -8.63
CA LEU A 73 8.55 -3.29 -9.44
C LEU A 73 9.25 -4.31 -10.35
N PHE A 74 10.41 -3.98 -10.90
CA PHE A 74 11.24 -4.90 -11.66
C PHE A 74 11.67 -6.11 -10.81
N TRP A 75 12.18 -5.87 -9.60
CA TRP A 75 12.56 -6.95 -8.70
C TRP A 75 11.37 -7.78 -8.26
N GLN A 76 10.20 -7.16 -8.07
CA GLN A 76 8.95 -7.87 -7.79
C GLN A 76 8.56 -8.81 -8.94
N LEU A 77 8.59 -8.32 -10.18
CA LEU A 77 8.29 -9.12 -11.37
C LEU A 77 9.24 -10.31 -11.50
N LYS A 78 10.55 -10.06 -11.35
CA LYS A 78 11.57 -11.11 -11.38
C LYS A 78 11.38 -12.16 -10.29
N ALA A 79 11.07 -11.73 -9.06
CA ALA A 79 10.80 -12.63 -7.95
C ALA A 79 9.56 -13.52 -8.21
N LYS A 80 8.47 -12.92 -8.71
CA LYS A 80 7.26 -13.68 -9.06
C LYS A 80 7.50 -14.70 -10.18
N LEU A 81 8.30 -14.34 -11.18
CA LEU A 81 8.68 -15.29 -12.25
C LEU A 81 9.49 -16.45 -11.69
N GLN A 82 10.50 -16.19 -10.85
CA GLN A 82 11.31 -17.21 -10.17
C GLN A 82 10.46 -18.10 -9.24
N GLN A 83 9.49 -17.52 -8.56
CA GLN A 83 8.53 -18.26 -7.76
C GLN A 83 7.67 -19.21 -8.63
N HIS A 84 7.24 -18.75 -9.81
CA HIS A 84 6.53 -19.59 -10.77
C HIS A 84 7.41 -20.74 -11.25
N GLN A 85 8.70 -20.49 -11.48
CA GLN A 85 9.71 -21.51 -11.85
C GLN A 85 10.10 -22.42 -10.66
N LYS A 86 9.56 -22.20 -9.47
CA LYS A 86 9.85 -22.91 -8.22
C LYS A 86 11.29 -22.71 -7.71
N ASP A 87 12.02 -21.72 -8.21
CA ASP A 87 13.30 -21.29 -7.63
C ASP A 87 13.06 -20.32 -6.47
N TYR A 88 12.66 -20.89 -5.34
CA TYR A 88 12.31 -20.10 -4.16
C TYR A 88 13.49 -19.35 -3.55
N LYS A 89 14.71 -19.87 -3.73
CA LYS A 89 15.93 -19.21 -3.23
C LYS A 89 16.23 -17.94 -4.02
N ALA A 90 16.17 -18.01 -5.34
CA ALA A 90 16.33 -16.84 -6.19
C ALA A 90 15.18 -15.84 -6.00
N ALA A 91 13.94 -16.32 -5.86
CA ALA A 91 12.77 -15.49 -5.58
C ALA A 91 12.93 -14.71 -4.27
N PHE A 92 13.37 -15.34 -3.18
CA PHE A 92 13.64 -14.68 -1.91
C PHE A 92 14.67 -13.56 -2.04
N ASN A 93 15.78 -13.84 -2.74
CA ASN A 93 16.82 -12.83 -2.98
C ASN A 93 16.30 -11.66 -3.82
N SER A 94 15.44 -11.92 -4.79
CA SER A 94 14.83 -10.87 -5.60
C SER A 94 13.81 -10.04 -4.80
N PHE A 95 13.04 -10.65 -3.90
CA PHE A 95 12.17 -9.91 -2.97
C PHE A 95 12.97 -9.05 -1.98
N ALA A 96 14.12 -9.51 -1.50
CA ALA A 96 15.01 -8.70 -0.68
C ALA A 96 15.47 -7.44 -1.44
N LYS A 97 15.93 -7.61 -2.69
CA LYS A 97 16.31 -6.48 -3.55
C LYS A 97 15.14 -5.54 -3.87
N MET A 98 13.92 -6.08 -4.00
CA MET A 98 12.70 -5.29 -4.13
C MET A 98 12.51 -4.35 -2.94
N ASN A 99 12.64 -4.87 -1.72
CA ASN A 99 12.50 -4.09 -0.49
C ASN A 99 13.58 -3.01 -0.40
N ASP A 100 14.84 -3.34 -0.69
CA ASP A 100 15.93 -2.38 -0.71
C ASP A 100 15.67 -1.25 -1.73
N ALA A 101 15.23 -1.61 -2.93
CA ALA A 101 14.90 -0.63 -3.97
C ALA A 101 13.70 0.25 -3.57
N ALA A 102 12.69 -0.32 -2.90
CA ALA A 102 11.53 0.43 -2.41
C ALA A 102 11.92 1.44 -1.34
N ILE A 103 12.76 1.05 -0.38
CA ILE A 103 13.28 1.95 0.66
C ILE A 103 14.07 3.11 0.03
N ASN A 104 14.93 2.82 -0.94
CA ASN A 104 15.77 3.82 -1.60
C ASN A 104 14.97 4.76 -2.55
N SER A 105 13.81 4.33 -3.02
CA SER A 105 12.95 5.12 -3.92
C SER A 105 11.88 5.94 -3.21
N SER A 106 11.65 5.68 -1.94
CA SER A 106 10.64 6.36 -1.14
C SER A 106 11.25 7.55 -0.41
N ASP A 107 10.40 8.53 -0.09
CA ASP A 107 10.72 9.59 0.89
C ASP A 107 10.80 9.03 2.32
N TYR A 108 11.06 7.70 2.44
CA TYR A 108 11.19 7.04 3.71
C TYR A 108 12.32 7.67 4.52
N ASN A 109 11.95 8.25 5.63
CA ASN A 109 12.87 8.86 6.57
C ASN A 109 12.79 8.11 7.90
N ALA A 110 13.75 7.24 8.14
CA ALA A 110 13.84 6.44 9.36
C ALA A 110 13.78 7.31 10.63
N LYS A 111 14.40 8.51 10.58
CA LYS A 111 14.37 9.45 11.70
C LYS A 111 12.97 10.00 11.97
N LYS A 112 12.21 10.33 10.92
CA LYS A 112 10.81 10.76 11.07
C LYS A 112 9.93 9.63 11.61
N ALA A 113 10.15 8.40 11.13
CA ALA A 113 9.41 7.24 11.62
C ALA A 113 9.70 6.97 13.11
N GLN A 114 10.96 7.07 13.54
CA GLN A 114 11.35 6.92 14.94
C GLN A 114 10.76 8.05 15.81
N THR A 115 10.84 9.30 15.35
CA THR A 115 10.22 10.44 16.07
C THR A 115 8.73 10.23 16.27
N TYR A 116 8.01 9.83 15.21
CA TYR A 116 6.58 9.52 15.31
C TYR A 116 6.28 8.41 16.32
N PHE A 117 7.11 7.35 16.31
CA PHE A 117 6.96 6.23 17.24
C PHE A 117 7.20 6.67 18.69
N ASP A 118 8.24 7.47 18.93
CA ASP A 118 8.55 8.01 20.27
C ASP A 118 7.45 8.94 20.80
N GLU A 119 6.87 9.77 19.91
CA GLU A 119 5.72 10.61 20.24
C GLU A 119 4.50 9.75 20.59
N LEU A 120 4.24 8.69 19.84
CA LEU A 120 3.14 7.76 20.10
C LEU A 120 3.31 7.08 21.48
N LEU A 121 4.50 6.59 21.77
CA LEU A 121 4.82 5.97 23.08
C LEU A 121 4.64 6.97 24.23
N ASN A 122 5.05 8.22 24.06
CA ASN A 122 4.87 9.25 25.07
C ASN A 122 3.38 9.55 25.31
N ARG A 123 2.56 9.61 24.26
CA ARG A 123 1.10 9.77 24.38
C ARG A 123 0.47 8.59 25.12
N VAL A 124 0.86 7.36 24.80
CA VAL A 124 0.36 6.15 25.48
C VAL A 124 0.71 6.20 26.97
N LYS A 125 1.94 6.59 27.34
CA LYS A 125 2.35 6.73 28.75
C LYS A 125 1.52 7.80 29.48
N GLN A 126 1.26 8.94 28.86
CA GLN A 126 0.43 10.00 29.43
C GLN A 126 -1.02 9.53 29.62
N LEU A 127 -1.58 8.81 28.64
CA LEU A 127 -2.91 8.22 28.75
C LEU A 127 -2.97 7.17 29.87
N SER A 128 -1.97 6.30 29.98
CA SER A 128 -1.92 5.28 31.03
C SER A 128 -1.93 5.91 32.43
N SER A 129 -1.16 6.98 32.64
CA SER A 129 -1.16 7.67 33.92
C SER A 129 -2.49 8.38 34.27
N ALA A 130 -3.22 8.84 33.24
CA ALA A 130 -4.54 9.42 33.41
C ALA A 130 -5.63 8.36 33.63
N LEU A 131 -5.47 7.14 33.12
CA LEU A 131 -6.40 6.02 33.30
C LEU A 131 -6.21 5.26 34.61
N GLU A 132 -5.17 5.53 35.38
CA GLU A 132 -4.99 4.99 36.75
C GLU A 132 -6.02 5.52 37.76
N THR A 133 -6.68 6.63 37.44
CA THR A 133 -7.90 7.03 38.14
C THR A 133 -9.09 6.27 37.55
N PRO A 134 -9.86 5.51 38.36
CA PRO A 134 -11.01 4.76 37.82
C PRO A 134 -12.06 5.74 37.29
N TYR A 135 -12.06 5.92 35.98
CA TYR A 135 -12.99 6.75 35.25
C TYR A 135 -14.30 5.97 35.00
N TYR A 136 -14.91 5.50 36.08
CA TYR A 136 -16.25 4.90 36.06
C TYR A 136 -17.30 5.98 36.34
N HIS A 137 -17.40 6.97 35.44
CA HIS A 137 -18.68 7.65 35.33
C HIS A 137 -19.67 6.65 34.75
N SER A 138 -20.84 6.56 35.35
CA SER A 138 -21.97 5.79 34.79
C SER A 138 -22.10 6.13 33.31
N LEU A 139 -21.71 5.19 32.45
CA LEU A 139 -21.94 5.35 31.01
C LEU A 139 -23.43 5.64 30.84
N PRO A 140 -23.82 6.66 30.08
CA PRO A 140 -25.23 6.90 29.81
C PRO A 140 -25.81 5.60 29.25
N GLU A 141 -27.04 5.27 29.63
CA GLU A 141 -27.74 4.11 29.08
C GLU A 141 -27.62 4.14 27.56
N SER A 142 -27.08 3.05 27.00
CA SER A 142 -26.81 3.03 25.56
C SER A 142 -28.10 3.28 24.79
N SER A 143 -28.19 4.42 24.12
CA SER A 143 -29.25 4.64 23.13
C SER A 143 -28.97 3.81 21.87
N ALA A 144 -29.99 3.51 21.07
CA ALA A 144 -29.82 2.82 19.79
C ALA A 144 -28.88 3.55 18.83
N ASP A 145 -28.57 4.82 19.10
CA ASP A 145 -27.72 5.69 18.27
C ASP A 145 -26.28 5.79 18.80
N THR A 146 -25.93 5.02 19.82
CA THR A 146 -24.56 5.04 20.37
C THR A 146 -23.58 4.36 19.39
N PRO A 147 -22.52 5.05 18.94
CA PRO A 147 -21.53 4.46 18.05
C PRO A 147 -20.71 3.37 18.76
N ILE A 148 -20.51 2.26 18.07
CA ILE A 148 -19.65 1.16 18.51
C ILE A 148 -18.35 1.24 17.71
N PHE A 149 -17.20 1.24 18.40
CA PHE A 149 -15.89 1.28 17.75
C PHE A 149 -15.34 -0.14 17.60
N LEU A 150 -15.06 -0.52 16.33
CA LEU A 150 -14.34 -1.75 16.02
C LEU A 150 -12.84 -1.43 15.89
N ILE A 151 -12.05 -1.95 16.82
CA ILE A 151 -10.60 -1.74 16.88
C ILE A 151 -9.89 -3.07 16.68
N GLY A 152 -8.86 -3.09 15.84
CA GLY A 152 -8.06 -4.28 15.62
C GLY A 152 -6.69 -3.96 15.02
N PHE A 153 -5.75 -4.87 15.16
CA PHE A 153 -4.46 -4.77 14.48
C PHE A 153 -4.62 -4.92 12.96
N PRO A 154 -3.72 -4.32 12.16
CA PRO A 154 -3.68 -4.58 10.71
C PRO A 154 -3.69 -6.09 10.43
N ARG A 155 -4.51 -6.52 9.46
CA ARG A 155 -4.68 -7.94 9.10
C ARG A 155 -5.37 -8.84 10.15
N SER A 156 -6.02 -8.28 11.14
CA SER A 156 -6.78 -9.04 12.16
C SER A 156 -8.20 -9.44 11.71
N GLY A 157 -8.57 -9.16 10.44
CA GLY A 157 -9.88 -9.52 9.91
C GLY A 157 -10.97 -8.46 10.14
N THR A 158 -10.63 -7.24 10.53
CA THR A 158 -11.57 -6.13 10.74
C THR A 158 -12.41 -5.86 9.48
N THR A 159 -11.81 -5.87 8.28
CA THR A 159 -12.54 -5.70 7.00
C THR A 159 -13.53 -6.83 6.74
N LEU A 160 -13.21 -8.08 7.11
CA LEU A 160 -14.13 -9.20 6.97
C LEU A 160 -15.34 -9.02 7.91
N LEU A 161 -15.07 -8.66 9.17
CA LEU A 161 -16.12 -8.42 10.15
C LEU A 161 -16.99 -7.23 9.74
N ASP A 162 -16.42 -6.15 9.24
CA ASP A 162 -17.12 -5.00 8.66
C ASP A 162 -18.07 -5.44 7.55
N THR A 163 -17.57 -6.26 6.62
CA THR A 163 -18.38 -6.80 5.51
C THR A 163 -19.56 -7.63 6.03
N ILE A 164 -19.36 -8.45 7.06
CA ILE A 164 -20.42 -9.24 7.70
C ILE A 164 -21.45 -8.33 8.37
N LEU A 165 -21.00 -7.32 9.13
CA LEU A 165 -21.88 -6.38 9.84
C LEU A 165 -22.75 -5.56 8.88
N ARG A 166 -22.23 -5.18 7.72
CA ARG A 166 -22.99 -4.45 6.66
C ARG A 166 -24.15 -5.25 6.10
N THR A 167 -24.15 -6.56 6.23
CA THR A 167 -25.29 -7.38 5.78
C THR A 167 -26.50 -7.29 6.71
N HIS A 168 -26.33 -6.75 7.91
CA HIS A 168 -27.40 -6.62 8.90
C HIS A 168 -28.22 -5.34 8.68
N SER A 169 -29.54 -5.46 8.54
CA SER A 169 -30.43 -4.35 8.17
C SER A 169 -30.50 -3.17 9.19
N LYS A 170 -30.05 -3.39 10.43
CA LYS A 170 -30.06 -2.36 11.51
C LYS A 170 -28.67 -1.85 11.88
N ILE A 171 -27.62 -2.26 11.15
CA ILE A 171 -26.26 -1.85 11.44
C ILE A 171 -25.73 -0.99 10.28
N GLY A 172 -25.37 0.25 10.59
CA GLY A 172 -24.62 1.11 9.68
C GLY A 172 -23.12 1.03 10.00
N VAL A 173 -22.29 0.70 9.01
CA VAL A 173 -20.84 0.63 9.20
C VAL A 173 -20.15 1.75 8.46
N VAL A 174 -19.20 2.41 9.13
CA VAL A 174 -18.36 3.46 8.57
C VAL A 174 -16.91 3.00 8.63
N GLU A 175 -16.32 2.73 7.47
CA GLU A 175 -14.97 2.20 7.31
C GLU A 175 -13.98 3.31 6.94
N GLU A 176 -12.78 3.28 7.55
CA GLU A 176 -11.59 4.07 7.20
C GLU A 176 -11.81 5.57 6.93
N LYS A 177 -12.87 6.16 7.46
CA LYS A 177 -13.06 7.60 7.38
C LYS A 177 -12.31 8.28 8.52
N GLY A 178 -11.49 9.27 8.20
CA GLY A 178 -10.70 10.03 9.16
C GLY A 178 -11.53 10.91 10.09
N MET A 179 -12.57 10.34 10.73
CA MET A 179 -13.46 11.10 11.63
C MET A 179 -12.74 11.58 12.86
N LEU A 180 -11.92 10.72 13.48
CA LEU A 180 -11.11 11.09 14.66
C LEU A 180 -10.06 12.15 14.29
N SER A 181 -9.44 12.03 13.10
CA SER A 181 -8.50 13.05 12.62
C SER A 181 -9.19 14.39 12.37
N LYS A 182 -10.42 14.38 11.86
CA LYS A 182 -11.21 15.60 11.67
C LYS A 182 -11.64 16.19 13.01
N ALA A 183 -12.11 15.38 13.96
CA ALA A 183 -12.44 15.83 15.30
C ALA A 183 -11.22 16.44 15.99
N ASN A 184 -10.07 15.78 15.96
CA ASN A 184 -8.83 16.30 16.50
C ASN A 184 -8.40 17.62 15.86
N TYR A 185 -8.55 17.77 14.55
CA TYR A 185 -8.29 19.02 13.84
C TYR A 185 -9.22 20.16 14.31
N HIS A 186 -10.53 19.89 14.44
CA HIS A 186 -11.50 20.89 14.88
C HIS A 186 -11.32 21.29 16.36
N LEU A 187 -10.81 20.38 17.19
CA LEU A 187 -10.48 20.64 18.59
C LEU A 187 -9.07 21.24 18.76
N GLY A 188 -8.43 21.66 17.66
CA GLY A 188 -7.13 22.34 17.69
C GLY A 188 -5.98 21.45 18.18
N ASN A 189 -6.03 20.15 17.88
CA ASN A 189 -5.07 19.13 18.36
C ASN A 189 -4.94 19.04 19.88
N LYS A 190 -5.95 19.50 20.61
CA LYS A 190 -6.00 19.54 22.08
C LYS A 190 -7.01 18.54 22.64
N LEU A 191 -7.12 17.34 22.04
CA LEU A 191 -7.87 16.26 22.66
C LEU A 191 -7.16 15.89 23.98
N SER A 192 -7.57 16.55 25.05
CA SER A 192 -7.31 16.11 26.41
C SER A 192 -8.55 15.39 26.94
N ILE A 193 -8.38 14.53 27.93
CA ILE A 193 -9.50 13.83 28.56
C ILE A 193 -10.53 14.84 29.12
N VAL A 194 -10.10 16.05 29.48
CA VAL A 194 -10.92 17.14 29.98
C VAL A 194 -11.85 17.72 28.91
N ASP A 195 -11.48 17.66 27.64
CA ASP A 195 -12.28 18.20 26.52
C ASP A 195 -13.44 17.28 26.10
N ILE A 196 -13.49 16.07 26.67
CA ILE A 196 -14.56 15.08 26.40
C ILE A 196 -15.73 15.26 27.38
N GLU A 197 -15.56 16.03 28.46
CA GLU A 197 -16.55 16.25 29.51
C GLU A 197 -17.49 17.45 29.27
N ASN A 198 -17.23 18.30 28.27
CA ASN A 198 -18.01 19.46 27.89
C ASN A 198 -18.67 19.28 26.51
#